data_fd53c0d6bcde0db53dba04965286202f
#
_entry.id   fd53c0d6bcde0db53dba04965286202f
#
_cell.length_a   1.000
_cell.length_b   1.000
_cell.length_c   1.000
_cell.angle_alpha   90.00
_cell.angle_beta   90.00
_cell.angle_gamma   90.00
#
_symmetry.space_group_name_H-M   'P 1'
#
loop_
_entity.id
_entity.type
_entity.pdbx_description
1 polymer ?
#
loop_
_entity_poly.entity_id
_entity_poly.type
_entity_poly.pdbx_seq_one_letter_code
_entity_poly.pdbx_strand_id
1 'polypeptide(L)'
;MRYMMFVVTDPEAEEYVASEDNVEQWVEENDRKGRRVLGDRLRPVEDAKTVRVRGGETIVTDGPFAETKEWIVGFDILECKDLECKDLDEAIEVAAAHSMARFGRIEVRPFWPFE
;
A
#
# COMPACT_ATOMS: atom_id res chain seq x y z
N MET A 1 0.94 -7.70 -15.31
CA MET A 1 -0.30 -7.42 -14.58
C MET A 1 -0.04 -6.43 -13.45
N ARG A 2 -1.00 -5.57 -13.16
CA ARG A 2 -0.85 -4.57 -12.11
C ARG A 2 -1.41 -5.02 -10.78
N TYR A 3 -0.75 -4.59 -9.72
CA TYR A 3 -1.14 -4.85 -8.35
C TYR A 3 -1.14 -3.56 -7.55
N MET A 4 -2.13 -3.42 -6.68
CA MET A 4 -2.12 -2.39 -5.66
C MET A 4 -1.43 -2.94 -4.42
N MET A 5 -0.49 -2.18 -3.90
CA MET A 5 0.19 -2.45 -2.65
C MET A 5 -0.29 -1.42 -1.63
N PHE A 6 -1.01 -1.86 -0.62
CA PHE A 6 -1.39 -0.98 0.49
C PHE A 6 -0.42 -1.20 1.65
N VAL A 7 0.19 -0.11 2.10
CA VAL A 7 1.01 -0.14 3.31
C VAL A 7 0.10 0.17 4.49
N VAL A 8 0.03 -0.77 5.43
CA VAL A 8 -0.94 -0.75 6.54
C VAL A 8 -0.21 -0.82 7.87
N THR A 9 -0.67 -0.03 8.85
CA THR A 9 -0.16 -0.14 10.22
C THR A 9 -0.64 -1.46 10.84
N ASP A 10 0.18 -2.06 11.67
CA ASP A 10 -0.14 -3.31 12.35
C ASP A 10 0.34 -3.25 13.81
N PRO A 11 -0.58 -3.27 14.79
CA PRO A 11 -0.19 -3.21 16.21
C PRO A 11 0.67 -4.40 16.66
N GLU A 12 0.63 -5.52 15.91
CA GLU A 12 1.40 -6.72 16.22
C GLU A 12 2.75 -6.77 15.52
N ALA A 13 3.06 -5.78 14.69
CA ALA A 13 4.34 -5.72 14.00
C ALA A 13 5.47 -5.35 14.95
N GLU A 14 6.71 -5.59 14.49
CA GLU A 14 7.90 -5.15 15.22
C GLU A 14 7.91 -3.64 15.36
N GLU A 15 8.53 -3.16 16.43
CA GLU A 15 8.70 -1.73 16.66
C GLU A 15 9.56 -1.11 15.55
N TYR A 16 9.15 0.05 15.07
CA TYR A 16 9.83 0.75 13.99
C TYR A 16 11.25 1.16 14.39
N VAL A 17 12.21 0.82 13.55
CA VAL A 17 13.62 1.20 13.71
C VAL A 17 14.05 2.00 12.50
N ALA A 18 14.22 3.32 12.66
CA ALA A 18 14.50 4.23 11.54
C ALA A 18 15.77 3.85 10.76
N SER A 19 16.81 3.36 11.45
CA SER A 19 18.06 2.97 10.79
C SER A 19 17.92 1.72 9.92
N GLU A 20 16.85 0.97 10.07
CA GLU A 20 16.56 -0.25 9.30
C GLU A 20 15.45 -0.04 8.27
N ASP A 21 14.99 1.20 8.10
CA ASP A 21 14.01 1.57 7.09
C ASP A 21 14.70 1.72 5.73
N ASN A 22 14.32 0.88 4.78
CA ASN A 22 14.93 0.84 3.44
C ASN A 22 14.02 1.41 2.35
N VAL A 23 12.98 2.15 2.70
CA VAL A 23 11.94 2.57 1.75
C VAL A 23 12.52 3.33 0.57
N GLU A 24 13.48 4.24 0.80
CA GLU A 24 14.09 5.00 -0.29
C GLU A 24 14.83 4.12 -1.29
N GLN A 25 15.61 3.15 -0.79
CA GLN A 25 16.30 2.19 -1.65
C GLN A 25 15.32 1.29 -2.39
N TRP A 26 14.25 0.87 -1.71
CA TRP A 26 13.21 0.03 -2.31
C TRP A 26 12.52 0.78 -3.47
N VAL A 27 12.17 2.04 -3.27
CA VAL A 27 11.55 2.89 -4.30
C VAL A 27 12.51 3.05 -5.49
N GLU A 28 13.76 3.42 -5.23
CA GLU A 28 14.76 3.62 -6.27
C GLU A 28 14.98 2.34 -7.09
N GLU A 29 15.12 1.21 -6.43
CA GLU A 29 15.35 -0.06 -7.12
C GLU A 29 14.15 -0.47 -7.99
N ASN A 30 12.94 -0.35 -7.45
CA ASN A 30 11.74 -0.78 -8.17
C ASN A 30 11.34 0.21 -9.27
N ASP A 31 11.63 1.49 -9.12
CA ASP A 31 11.51 2.47 -10.20
C ASP A 31 12.48 2.13 -11.34
N ARG A 32 13.73 1.85 -11.00
CA ARG A 32 14.77 1.49 -11.99
C ARG A 32 14.42 0.22 -12.77
N LYS A 33 13.83 -0.76 -12.10
CA LYS A 33 13.43 -2.03 -12.74
C LYS A 33 12.08 -1.96 -13.45
N GLY A 34 11.40 -0.81 -13.39
CA GLY A 34 10.09 -0.63 -14.01
C GLY A 34 8.97 -1.40 -13.34
N ARG A 35 9.16 -1.83 -12.09
CA ARG A 35 8.13 -2.55 -11.32
C ARG A 35 7.18 -1.61 -10.59
N ARG A 36 7.64 -0.43 -10.22
CA ARG A 36 6.82 0.56 -9.54
C ARG A 36 6.34 1.59 -10.54
N VAL A 37 5.03 1.71 -10.67
CA VAL A 37 4.40 2.67 -11.59
C VAL A 37 4.23 4.03 -10.91
N LEU A 38 3.70 4.00 -9.70
CA LEU A 38 3.34 5.18 -8.92
C LEU A 38 3.16 4.75 -7.48
N GLY A 39 3.48 5.60 -6.56
CA GLY A 39 3.19 5.38 -5.16
C GLY A 39 3.43 6.63 -4.37
N ASP A 40 2.83 6.70 -3.19
CA ASP A 40 3.02 7.83 -2.31
C ASP A 40 2.68 7.46 -0.87
N ARG A 41 3.19 8.28 0.03
CA ARG A 41 2.84 8.24 1.43
C ARG A 41 1.62 9.10 1.65
N LEU A 42 0.70 8.64 2.49
CA LEU A 42 -0.49 9.40 2.85
C LEU A 42 -0.22 10.24 4.10
N ARG A 43 -0.93 11.36 4.22
CA ARG A 43 -0.90 12.15 5.44
C ARG A 43 -1.54 11.37 6.58
N PRO A 44 -1.31 11.77 7.85
CA PRO A 44 -1.84 11.04 9.00
C PRO A 44 -3.36 10.87 8.94
N VAL A 45 -3.85 9.84 9.61
CA VAL A 45 -5.27 9.48 9.64
C VAL A 45 -6.16 10.63 10.17
N GLU A 46 -5.61 11.54 10.98
CA GLU A 46 -6.30 12.73 11.48
C GLU A 46 -6.72 13.68 10.35
N ASP A 47 -6.04 13.61 9.21
CA ASP A 47 -6.35 14.42 8.04
C ASP A 47 -7.35 13.74 7.09
N ALA A 48 -7.80 12.54 7.41
CA ALA A 48 -8.75 11.80 6.58
C ALA A 48 -10.16 12.35 6.71
N LYS A 49 -10.92 12.22 5.62
CA LYS A 49 -12.35 12.52 5.58
C LYS A 49 -13.06 11.30 5.01
N THR A 50 -14.18 10.95 5.61
CA THR A 50 -15.05 9.92 5.07
C THR A 50 -16.30 10.59 4.52
N VAL A 51 -16.64 10.29 3.28
CA VAL A 51 -17.77 10.89 2.56
C VAL A 51 -18.80 9.81 2.26
N ARG A 52 -20.05 10.05 2.65
CA ARG A 52 -21.17 9.18 2.34
C ARG A 52 -22.30 9.99 1.76
N VAL A 53 -23.09 9.38 0.90
CA VAL A 53 -24.35 9.98 0.42
C VAL A 53 -25.47 9.07 0.84
N ARG A 54 -26.43 9.61 1.59
CA ARG A 54 -27.58 8.87 2.10
C ARG A 54 -28.84 9.74 1.91
N GLY A 55 -29.87 9.19 1.27
CA GLY A 55 -31.10 9.92 1.01
C GLY A 55 -30.90 11.22 0.22
N GLY A 56 -29.89 11.27 -0.65
CA GLY A 56 -29.54 12.46 -1.44
C GLY A 56 -28.69 13.48 -0.69
N GLU A 57 -28.33 13.22 0.58
CA GLU A 57 -27.51 14.12 1.37
C GLU A 57 -26.07 13.65 1.43
N THR A 58 -25.13 14.59 1.29
CA THR A 58 -23.70 14.33 1.47
C THR A 58 -23.35 14.46 2.95
N ILE A 59 -22.80 13.40 3.51
CA ILE A 59 -22.37 13.34 4.91
C ILE A 59 -20.86 13.22 4.93
N VAL A 60 -20.18 14.18 5.55
CA VAL A 60 -18.72 14.17 5.69
C VAL A 60 -18.37 14.03 7.16
N THR A 61 -17.57 13.02 7.48
CA THR A 61 -17.07 12.82 8.85
C THR A 61 -15.54 12.87 8.86
N ASP A 62 -14.99 13.32 9.98
CA ASP A 62 -13.54 13.34 10.18
C ASP A 62 -13.02 11.94 10.44
N GLY A 63 -11.84 11.65 9.90
CA GLY A 63 -11.17 10.38 10.08
C GLY A 63 -11.64 9.28 9.13
N PRO A 64 -11.06 8.09 9.25
CA PRO A 64 -11.48 6.93 8.46
C PRO A 64 -12.84 6.40 8.93
N PHE A 65 -13.56 5.74 8.03
CA PHE A 65 -14.89 5.20 8.31
C PHE A 65 -14.89 4.17 9.45
N ALA A 66 -13.90 3.31 9.49
CA ALA A 66 -13.83 2.24 10.48
C ALA A 66 -12.94 2.63 11.67
N GLU A 67 -13.42 2.43 12.87
CA GLU A 67 -12.59 2.50 14.07
C GLU A 67 -11.72 1.26 14.12
N THR A 68 -10.50 1.39 13.61
CA THR A 68 -9.53 0.31 13.59
C THR A 68 -8.18 0.87 14.02
N LYS A 69 -7.31 -0.01 14.52
CA LYS A 69 -5.90 0.32 14.77
C LYS A 69 -5.01 0.04 13.57
N GLU A 70 -5.63 -0.36 12.46
CA GLU A 70 -4.95 -0.71 11.23
C GLU A 70 -5.36 0.29 10.15
N TRP A 71 -4.45 1.20 9.80
CA TRP A 71 -4.72 2.25 8.83
C TRP A 71 -3.80 2.14 7.63
N ILE A 72 -4.34 2.45 6.45
CA ILE A 72 -3.55 2.59 5.23
C ILE A 72 -2.77 3.90 5.34
N VAL A 73 -1.44 3.81 5.30
CA VAL A 73 -0.53 4.96 5.43
C VAL A 73 0.24 5.27 4.15
N GLY A 74 0.09 4.44 3.13
CA GLY A 74 0.72 4.64 1.83
C GLY A 74 0.25 3.60 0.83
N PHE A 75 0.63 3.79 -0.42
CA PHE A 75 0.31 2.85 -1.48
C PHE A 75 1.40 2.87 -2.55
N ASP A 76 1.50 1.77 -3.28
CA ASP A 76 2.28 1.68 -4.50
C ASP A 76 1.52 0.84 -5.52
N ILE A 77 1.61 1.22 -6.78
CA ILE A 77 1.08 0.44 -7.89
C ILE A 77 2.26 -0.26 -8.54
N LEU A 78 2.20 -1.59 -8.59
CA LEU A 78 3.24 -2.41 -9.17
C LEU A 78 2.82 -2.94 -10.53
N GLU A 79 3.78 -3.03 -11.45
CA GLU A 79 3.65 -3.73 -12.71
C GLU A 79 4.60 -4.91 -12.71
N CYS A 80 4.05 -6.12 -12.68
CA CYS A 80 4.83 -7.34 -12.69
C CYS A 80 4.73 -7.97 -14.08
N LYS A 81 5.88 -8.31 -14.67
CA LYS A 81 5.99 -8.68 -16.08
C LYS A 81 6.38 -10.13 -16.30
N ASP A 82 6.34 -10.95 -15.28
CA ASP A 82 6.67 -12.37 -15.44
C ASP A 82 5.63 -13.04 -16.32
N LEU A 83 6.03 -13.43 -17.52
CA LEU A 83 5.17 -14.03 -18.52
C LEU A 83 4.82 -15.49 -18.24
N GLU A 84 5.40 -16.10 -17.22
CA GLU A 84 5.20 -17.51 -16.88
C GLU A 84 4.16 -17.72 -15.77
N CYS A 85 3.20 -16.81 -15.64
CA CYS A 85 2.12 -16.88 -14.63
C CYS A 85 2.61 -16.77 -13.17
N LYS A 86 3.73 -16.09 -12.96
CA LYS A 86 4.30 -15.85 -11.63
C LYS A 86 4.19 -14.39 -11.18
N ASP A 87 3.35 -13.61 -11.84
CA ASP A 87 3.15 -12.20 -11.52
C ASP A 87 2.88 -11.97 -10.03
N LEU A 88 2.02 -12.79 -9.44
CA LEU A 88 1.67 -12.67 -8.03
C LEU A 88 2.88 -12.98 -7.13
N ASP A 89 3.65 -14.00 -7.46
CA ASP A 89 4.85 -14.35 -6.70
C ASP A 89 5.88 -13.22 -6.75
N GLU A 90 6.05 -12.60 -7.93
CA GLU A 90 6.92 -11.43 -8.09
C GLU A 90 6.41 -10.26 -7.24
N ALA A 91 5.11 -9.98 -7.27
CA ALA A 91 4.51 -8.91 -6.47
C ALA A 91 4.71 -9.15 -4.96
N ILE A 92 4.57 -10.39 -4.52
CA ILE A 92 4.82 -10.79 -3.12
C ILE A 92 6.28 -10.57 -2.73
N GLU A 93 7.22 -10.95 -3.60
CA GLU A 93 8.65 -10.73 -3.35
C GLU A 93 8.99 -9.25 -3.27
N VAL A 94 8.44 -8.44 -4.17
CA VAL A 94 8.63 -6.99 -4.18
C VAL A 94 8.08 -6.38 -2.89
N ALA A 95 6.88 -6.78 -2.47
CA ALA A 95 6.27 -6.30 -1.24
C ALA A 95 7.05 -6.72 0.01
N ALA A 96 7.52 -7.97 0.05
CA ALA A 96 8.28 -8.49 1.20
C ALA A 96 9.61 -7.77 1.40
N ALA A 97 10.19 -7.21 0.34
CA ALA A 97 11.44 -6.46 0.41
C ALA A 97 11.24 -5.02 0.94
N HIS A 98 10.01 -4.53 1.01
CA HIS A 98 9.69 -3.23 1.57
C HIS A 98 9.75 -3.32 3.10
N SER A 99 10.46 -2.38 3.76
CA SER A 99 10.63 -2.42 5.21
C SER A 99 9.32 -2.41 5.99
N MET A 100 8.27 -1.82 5.44
CA MET A 100 6.97 -1.78 6.11
C MET A 100 6.23 -3.12 6.11
N ALA A 101 6.70 -4.12 5.38
CA ALA A 101 6.21 -5.49 5.55
C ALA A 101 6.60 -6.05 6.93
N ARG A 102 7.71 -5.56 7.48
CA ARG A 102 8.22 -5.92 8.80
C ARG A 102 7.64 -5.01 9.91
N PHE A 103 7.60 -3.70 9.67
CA PHE A 103 7.16 -2.70 10.67
C PHE A 103 5.66 -2.42 10.63
N GLY A 104 4.96 -3.00 9.73
CA GLY A 104 3.52 -2.97 9.58
C GLY A 104 3.11 -4.22 8.84
N ARG A 105 2.26 -4.07 7.86
CA ARG A 105 1.98 -5.13 6.90
C ARG A 105 1.59 -4.52 5.56
N ILE A 106 1.67 -5.35 4.52
CA ILE A 106 1.38 -4.92 3.16
C ILE A 106 0.31 -5.83 2.58
N GLU A 107 -0.79 -5.24 2.12
CA GLU A 107 -1.80 -5.95 1.36
C GLU A 107 -1.47 -5.80 -0.12
N VAL A 108 -1.40 -6.92 -0.84
CA VAL A 108 -1.20 -6.95 -2.29
C VAL A 108 -2.49 -7.41 -2.91
N ARG A 109 -3.03 -6.59 -3.82
CA ARG A 109 -4.33 -6.87 -4.45
C ARG A 109 -4.22 -6.66 -5.96
N PRO A 110 -4.55 -7.68 -6.77
CA PRO A 110 -4.52 -7.51 -8.23
C PRO A 110 -5.62 -6.56 -8.70
N PHE A 111 -5.31 -5.80 -9.74
CA PHE A 111 -6.31 -5.00 -10.44
C PHE A 111 -7.15 -5.92 -11.33
N TRP A 112 -8.39 -5.54 -11.57
CA TRP A 112 -9.16 -6.15 -12.63
C TRP A 112 -8.45 -5.91 -13.97
N PRO A 113 -8.19 -6.95 -14.76
CA PRO A 113 -7.58 -6.72 -16.05
C PRO A 113 -8.60 -6.07 -16.99
N PHE A 114 -8.12 -5.15 -17.82
CA PHE A 114 -8.91 -4.63 -18.92
C PHE A 114 -8.86 -5.64 -20.08
N GLU A 115 -10.00 -6.02 -20.53
CA GLU A 115 -10.14 -6.86 -21.73
C GLU A 115 -10.40 -6.02 -22.96
#